data_85f863ee2f58e79d57ddebfc44f0a59a
#
_entry.id   85f863ee2f58e79d57ddebfc44f0a59a
#
_cell.length_a   1.000
_cell.length_b   1.000
_cell.length_c   1.000
_cell.angle_alpha   90.00
_cell.angle_beta   90.00
_cell.angle_gamma   90.00
#
_symmetry.space_group_name_H-M   'P 1'
#
loop_
_entity.id
_entity.type
_entity.pdbx_description
1 polymer ?
#
loop_
_entity_poly.entity_id
_entity_poly.type
_entity_poly.pdbx_seq_one_letter_code
_entity_poly.pdbx_strand_id
1 'polypeptide(L)'
;MTTSNQDSSAADLKRVLDMIERLRIQRQQNPGKVASRIQNMKRFTQQELNDEACGTYKNLLTGRSRRLPDRQTLMDIANYLDCTGEERNDLLLSAGYVPIPLPLAGRQLDRVLDQARSMLHQLPYPGMIVTDMLDIVGFNEAFCNLFGLSDFIASNPPNMIDLHFNEDMPIRAASSFDEKSQARWESHGIVGIQAFKSHHPALFVDPKYARFHRMMDKYAELHEFWDREAWTVEQDLNTAKHFLARLPCSAERKPIRYYQLHLAVTYQAYPRIEFFVPADESARQVFAAWGCATDCSFKSWHYV
;
A
#
# COMPACT_ATOMS: atom_id res chain seq x y z
N MET A 1 45.38 -5.93 0.01
CA MET A 1 44.13 -5.21 -0.23
C MET A 1 42.97 -5.63 0.71
N THR A 2 43.21 -6.32 1.81
CA THR A 2 42.19 -6.87 2.74
C THR A 2 41.95 -6.03 4.01
N THR A 3 42.76 -5.07 4.35
CA THR A 3 42.66 -4.24 5.57
C THR A 3 41.65 -3.11 5.45
N SER A 4 41.42 -2.55 4.27
CA SER A 4 40.51 -1.40 4.03
C SER A 4 39.00 -1.75 4.20
N ASN A 5 38.59 -2.97 3.90
CA ASN A 5 37.18 -3.42 4.02
C ASN A 5 36.79 -3.75 5.48
N GLN A 6 37.73 -4.16 6.32
CA GLN A 6 37.45 -4.47 7.73
C GLN A 6 37.30 -3.22 8.57
N ASP A 7 38.07 -2.17 8.27
CA ASP A 7 37.95 -0.88 8.98
C ASP A 7 36.64 -0.15 8.66
N SER A 8 36.17 -0.22 7.41
CA SER A 8 34.85 0.34 7.02
C SER A 8 33.70 -0.36 7.73
N SER A 9 33.68 -1.69 7.77
CA SER A 9 32.63 -2.49 8.42
C SER A 9 32.57 -2.25 9.94
N ALA A 10 33.72 -2.05 10.61
CA ALA A 10 33.77 -1.76 12.05
C ALA A 10 33.26 -0.34 12.36
N ALA A 11 33.55 0.63 11.48
CA ALA A 11 33.06 2.01 11.62
C ALA A 11 31.52 2.07 11.42
N ASP A 12 30.98 1.32 10.47
CA ASP A 12 29.55 1.23 10.21
C ASP A 12 28.82 0.58 11.38
N LEU A 13 29.33 -0.53 11.93
CA LEU A 13 28.76 -1.18 13.11
C LEU A 13 28.72 -0.23 14.31
N LYS A 14 29.81 0.51 14.56
CA LYS A 14 29.87 1.48 15.66
C LYS A 14 28.80 2.56 15.48
N ARG A 15 28.65 3.10 14.26
CA ARG A 15 27.64 4.14 13.94
C ARG A 15 26.22 3.62 14.21
N VAL A 16 25.91 2.39 13.79
CA VAL A 16 24.61 1.76 14.03
C VAL A 16 24.36 1.58 15.53
N LEU A 17 25.31 1.06 16.28
CA LEU A 17 25.17 0.87 17.72
C LEU A 17 25.00 2.18 18.48
N ASP A 18 25.77 3.21 18.13
CA ASP A 18 25.65 4.55 18.72
C ASP A 18 24.24 5.15 18.45
N MET A 19 23.68 4.91 17.28
CA MET A 19 22.32 5.36 16.94
C MET A 19 21.26 4.59 17.74
N ILE A 20 21.35 3.26 17.82
CA ILE A 20 20.43 2.43 18.60
C ILE A 20 20.44 2.87 20.08
N GLU A 21 21.62 3.04 20.68
CA GLU A 21 21.75 3.46 22.09
C GLU A 21 21.19 4.87 22.31
N ARG A 22 21.39 5.80 21.37
CA ARG A 22 20.82 7.14 21.45
C ARG A 22 19.29 7.08 21.47
N LEU A 23 18.68 6.35 20.53
CA LEU A 23 17.22 6.18 20.47
C LEU A 23 16.69 5.50 21.73
N ARG A 24 17.34 4.43 22.18
CA ARG A 24 16.97 3.70 23.39
C ARG A 24 16.96 4.61 24.64
N ILE A 25 18.03 5.38 24.85
CA ILE A 25 18.15 6.32 25.97
C ILE A 25 17.08 7.40 25.87
N GLN A 26 16.84 7.93 24.68
CA GLN A 26 15.79 8.93 24.46
C GLN A 26 14.40 8.39 24.85
N ARG A 27 14.09 7.14 24.52
CA ARG A 27 12.82 6.49 24.93
C ARG A 27 12.72 6.26 26.44
N GLN A 28 13.83 5.86 27.08
CA GLN A 28 13.87 5.75 28.54
C GLN A 28 13.60 7.08 29.25
N GLN A 29 14.15 8.18 28.71
CA GLN A 29 13.98 9.50 29.32
C GLN A 29 12.60 10.15 29.06
N ASN A 30 11.90 9.73 27.99
CA ASN A 30 10.63 10.31 27.56
C ASN A 30 9.55 9.22 27.30
N PRO A 31 9.16 8.43 28.30
CA PRO A 31 8.22 7.32 28.09
C PRO A 31 6.79 7.76 27.72
N GLY A 32 6.45 9.04 27.89
CA GLY A 32 5.08 9.56 27.75
C GLY A 32 4.67 10.01 26.35
N LYS A 33 5.55 10.07 25.35
CA LYS A 33 5.23 10.56 23.99
C LYS A 33 4.72 9.48 23.03
N VAL A 34 4.84 8.20 23.37
CA VAL A 34 4.56 7.05 22.48
C VAL A 34 3.54 6.05 23.10
N ALA A 35 2.82 6.42 24.15
CA ALA A 35 1.91 5.51 24.82
C ALA A 35 0.65 5.21 24.00
N SER A 36 0.63 4.14 23.25
CA SER A 36 -0.60 3.40 23.00
C SER A 36 -0.95 2.61 24.28
N ARG A 37 -2.17 2.76 24.76
CA ARG A 37 -2.69 2.39 26.10
C ARG A 37 -2.78 0.89 26.42
N ILE A 38 -2.17 -0.03 25.68
CA ILE A 38 -2.43 -1.49 25.81
C ILE A 38 -1.15 -2.36 25.81
N GLN A 39 0.06 -1.81 25.85
CA GLN A 39 1.25 -2.66 25.91
C GLN A 39 1.96 -2.52 27.26
N ASN A 40 2.38 -3.67 27.81
CA ASN A 40 3.29 -3.79 28.95
C ASN A 40 4.32 -2.67 28.91
N MET A 41 4.48 -1.95 30.01
CA MET A 41 5.38 -0.78 30.10
C MET A 41 6.81 -1.20 29.72
N LYS A 42 7.16 -1.01 28.42
CA LYS A 42 8.52 -1.19 27.93
C LYS A 42 9.46 -0.31 28.73
N ARG A 43 10.53 -0.87 29.25
CA ARG A 43 11.56 -0.14 30.01
C ARG A 43 12.69 0.34 29.12
N PHE A 44 12.72 -0.10 27.88
CA PHE A 44 13.77 0.19 26.88
C PHE A 44 15.18 -0.10 27.41
N THR A 45 15.32 -1.20 28.16
CA THR A 45 16.63 -1.63 28.66
C THR A 45 17.40 -2.38 27.58
N GLN A 46 18.73 -2.44 27.72
CA GLN A 46 19.55 -3.26 26.82
C GLN A 46 19.20 -4.76 26.94
N GLN A 47 18.74 -5.20 28.12
CA GLN A 47 18.30 -6.57 28.32
C GLN A 47 17.04 -6.85 27.51
N GLU A 48 16.00 -6.01 27.66
CA GLU A 48 14.75 -6.16 26.90
C GLU A 48 14.99 -6.11 25.38
N LEU A 49 15.84 -5.16 24.91
CA LEU A 49 16.18 -5.08 23.51
C LEU A 49 16.88 -6.35 23.01
N ASN A 50 17.77 -6.92 23.83
CA ASN A 50 18.41 -8.19 23.52
C ASN A 50 17.41 -9.35 23.45
N ASP A 51 16.44 -9.38 24.34
CA ASP A 51 15.50 -10.51 24.47
C ASP A 51 14.35 -10.41 23.45
N GLU A 52 13.92 -9.20 23.11
CA GLU A 52 12.73 -8.98 22.28
C GLU A 52 13.03 -8.65 20.80
N ALA A 53 14.20 -8.08 20.49
CA ALA A 53 14.47 -7.59 19.15
C ALA A 53 15.79 -8.09 18.52
N CYS A 54 16.83 -8.31 19.31
CA CYS A 54 18.14 -8.70 18.78
C CYS A 54 18.92 -9.56 19.77
N GLY A 55 18.76 -10.88 19.76
CA GLY A 55 19.39 -11.82 20.70
C GLY A 55 20.92 -11.77 20.79
N THR A 56 21.56 -11.09 19.84
CA THR A 56 23.02 -10.86 19.84
C THR A 56 23.42 -9.46 20.26
N TYR A 57 22.49 -8.61 20.68
CA TYR A 57 22.74 -7.18 20.93
C TYR A 57 23.86 -6.94 21.96
N LYS A 58 23.86 -7.66 23.07
CA LYS A 58 24.92 -7.58 24.08
C LYS A 58 26.30 -7.98 23.54
N ASN A 59 26.34 -8.97 22.66
CA ASN A 59 27.60 -9.40 22.03
C ASN A 59 28.12 -8.33 21.06
N LEU A 60 27.22 -7.61 20.38
CA LEU A 60 27.59 -6.46 19.53
C LEU A 60 28.17 -5.32 20.36
N LEU A 61 27.50 -4.94 21.46
CA LEU A 61 27.98 -3.87 22.36
C LEU A 61 29.34 -4.18 23.01
N THR A 62 29.57 -5.44 23.39
CA THR A 62 30.84 -5.86 24.02
C THR A 62 31.95 -6.17 23.01
N GLY A 63 31.69 -6.03 21.70
CA GLY A 63 32.64 -6.33 20.62
C GLY A 63 32.93 -7.82 20.41
N ARG A 64 32.17 -8.73 21.08
CA ARG A 64 32.25 -10.18 20.89
C ARG A 64 31.73 -10.60 19.50
N SER A 65 30.73 -9.87 19.00
CA SER A 65 30.26 -9.98 17.61
C SER A 65 30.63 -8.70 16.88
N ARG A 66 31.16 -8.84 15.66
CA ARG A 66 31.52 -7.72 14.76
C ARG A 66 30.67 -7.71 13.49
N ARG A 67 29.67 -8.59 13.43
CA ARG A 67 28.79 -8.69 12.26
C ARG A 67 27.71 -7.62 12.37
N LEU A 68 27.57 -6.79 11.34
CA LEU A 68 26.49 -5.82 11.23
C LEU A 68 25.12 -6.58 11.26
N PRO A 69 24.15 -6.13 12.06
CA PRO A 69 22.79 -6.69 12.02
C PRO A 69 22.21 -6.64 10.61
N ASP A 70 21.50 -7.68 10.22
CA ASP A 70 20.80 -7.68 8.96
C ASP A 70 19.61 -6.70 8.97
N ARG A 71 19.04 -6.48 7.79
CA ARG A 71 17.93 -5.52 7.61
C ARG A 71 16.74 -5.84 8.50
N GLN A 72 16.38 -7.14 8.62
CA GLN A 72 15.23 -7.54 9.43
C GLN A 72 15.49 -7.28 10.92
N THR A 73 16.65 -7.64 11.43
CA THR A 73 17.05 -7.37 12.82
C THR A 73 17.00 -5.86 13.14
N LEU A 74 17.45 -4.99 12.20
CA LEU A 74 17.33 -3.54 12.38
C LEU A 74 15.88 -3.07 12.39
N MET A 75 15.02 -3.66 11.60
CA MET A 75 13.59 -3.39 11.62
C MET A 75 12.95 -3.80 12.95
N ASP A 76 13.32 -4.96 13.49
CA ASP A 76 12.83 -5.46 14.78
C ASP A 76 13.28 -4.55 15.93
N ILE A 77 14.54 -4.09 15.89
CA ILE A 77 15.05 -3.08 16.83
C ILE A 77 14.27 -1.77 16.72
N ALA A 78 14.04 -1.28 15.49
CA ALA A 78 13.29 -0.05 15.26
C ALA A 78 11.83 -0.17 15.75
N ASN A 79 11.21 -1.32 15.56
CA ASN A 79 9.86 -1.62 16.06
C ASN A 79 9.82 -1.69 17.59
N TYR A 80 10.78 -2.37 18.21
CA TYR A 80 10.90 -2.41 19.67
C TYR A 80 11.07 -1.01 20.27
N LEU A 81 11.89 -0.16 19.66
CA LEU A 81 12.15 1.21 20.09
C LEU A 81 11.04 2.21 19.70
N ASP A 82 9.94 1.76 19.13
CA ASP A 82 8.84 2.60 18.63
C ASP A 82 9.36 3.77 17.77
N CYS A 83 10.28 3.47 16.84
CA CYS A 83 10.89 4.46 15.97
C CYS A 83 9.88 5.06 14.98
N THR A 84 9.97 6.36 14.76
CA THR A 84 9.28 7.01 13.63
C THR A 84 9.81 6.47 12.30
N GLY A 85 9.10 6.73 11.20
CA GLY A 85 9.57 6.34 9.86
C GLY A 85 10.94 6.94 9.51
N GLU A 86 11.19 8.20 9.92
CA GLU A 86 12.47 8.88 9.71
C GLU A 86 13.58 8.22 10.53
N GLU A 87 13.38 8.03 11.84
CA GLU A 87 14.34 7.35 12.72
C GLU A 87 14.69 5.95 12.24
N ARG A 88 13.68 5.21 11.74
CA ARG A 88 13.87 3.88 11.12
C ARG A 88 14.74 3.95 9.87
N ASN A 89 14.48 4.93 9.00
CA ASN A 89 15.26 5.11 7.79
C ASN A 89 16.69 5.55 8.08
N ASP A 90 16.89 6.42 9.08
CA ASP A 90 18.23 6.82 9.53
C ASP A 90 19.02 5.59 10.04
N LEU A 91 18.35 4.70 10.78
CA LEU A 91 18.96 3.45 11.25
C LEU A 91 19.36 2.54 10.08
N LEU A 92 18.46 2.33 9.10
CA LEU A 92 18.74 1.54 7.90
C LEU A 92 19.90 2.13 7.09
N LEU A 93 19.87 3.45 6.84
CA LEU A 93 20.93 4.15 6.11
C LEU A 93 22.28 4.07 6.81
N SER A 94 22.31 4.17 8.16
CA SER A 94 23.54 4.05 8.94
C SER A 94 24.23 2.69 8.77
N ALA A 95 23.44 1.67 8.46
CA ALA A 95 23.88 0.29 8.19
C ALA A 95 24.11 0.02 6.68
N GLY A 96 23.95 1.01 5.80
CA GLY A 96 24.10 0.85 4.36
C GLY A 96 22.91 0.18 3.66
N TYR A 97 21.77 0.05 4.33
CA TYR A 97 20.55 -0.48 3.72
C TYR A 97 19.72 0.62 3.04
N VAL A 98 18.97 0.24 2.03
CA VAL A 98 18.03 1.12 1.32
C VAL A 98 16.89 1.51 2.29
N PRO A 99 16.59 2.82 2.43
CA PRO A 99 15.48 3.30 3.25
C PRO A 99 14.13 2.83 2.71
N ILE A 100 13.13 2.78 3.58
CA ILE A 100 11.75 2.51 3.21
C ILE A 100 11.12 3.83 2.75
N PRO A 101 10.44 3.88 1.60
CA PRO A 101 9.73 5.07 1.18
C PRO A 101 8.75 5.53 2.27
N LEU A 102 8.85 6.78 2.69
CA LEU A 102 7.90 7.36 3.64
C LEU A 102 6.69 7.92 2.89
N PRO A 103 5.47 7.74 3.42
CA PRO A 103 4.30 8.36 2.83
C PRO A 103 4.45 9.88 2.76
N LEU A 104 3.95 10.47 1.69
CA LEU A 104 3.86 11.91 1.56
C LEU A 104 2.91 12.49 2.62
N ALA A 105 3.25 13.64 3.18
CA ALA A 105 2.44 14.30 4.20
C ALA A 105 2.42 15.84 4.04
N GLY A 106 1.41 16.49 4.62
CA GLY A 106 1.28 17.94 4.65
C GLY A 106 1.33 18.56 3.25
N ARG A 107 1.98 19.71 3.12
CA ARG A 107 2.05 20.48 1.86
C ARG A 107 2.62 19.70 0.67
N GLN A 108 3.44 18.69 0.93
CA GLN A 108 4.02 17.87 -0.13
C GLN A 108 2.94 16.92 -0.70
N LEU A 109 2.15 16.30 0.16
CA LEU A 109 1.00 15.50 -0.24
C LEU A 109 -0.02 16.37 -0.99
N ASP A 110 -0.36 17.58 -0.47
CA ASP A 110 -1.32 18.48 -1.11
C ASP A 110 -0.93 18.80 -2.56
N ARG A 111 0.34 19.16 -2.80
CA ARG A 111 0.86 19.45 -4.15
C ARG A 111 0.73 18.25 -5.10
N VAL A 112 1.03 17.06 -4.60
CA VAL A 112 0.95 15.83 -5.42
C VAL A 112 -0.50 15.48 -5.70
N LEU A 113 -1.41 15.69 -4.74
CA LEU A 113 -2.85 15.50 -4.95
C LEU A 113 -3.43 16.50 -5.95
N ASP A 114 -3.00 17.76 -5.93
CA ASP A 114 -3.40 18.76 -6.92
C ASP A 114 -2.92 18.39 -8.32
N GLN A 115 -1.69 17.90 -8.46
CA GLN A 115 -1.17 17.37 -9.70
C GLN A 115 -1.99 16.14 -10.16
N ALA A 116 -2.30 15.22 -9.27
CA ALA A 116 -3.13 14.04 -9.58
C ALA A 116 -4.52 14.43 -10.06
N ARG A 117 -5.16 15.44 -9.41
CA ARG A 117 -6.47 15.97 -9.85
C ARG A 117 -6.41 16.57 -11.24
N SER A 118 -5.37 17.35 -11.52
CA SER A 118 -5.16 17.93 -12.86
C SER A 118 -4.97 16.86 -13.94
N MET A 119 -4.20 15.80 -13.63
CA MET A 119 -4.00 14.67 -14.54
C MET A 119 -5.30 13.89 -14.74
N LEU A 120 -6.03 13.56 -13.66
CA LEU A 120 -7.28 12.81 -13.72
C LEU A 120 -8.35 13.54 -14.55
N HIS A 121 -8.41 14.88 -14.44
CA HIS A 121 -9.35 15.70 -15.23
C HIS A 121 -9.10 15.59 -16.75
N GLN A 122 -7.89 15.28 -17.17
CA GLN A 122 -7.54 15.13 -18.58
C GLN A 122 -7.65 13.68 -19.09
N LEU A 123 -7.86 12.71 -18.19
CA LEU A 123 -8.02 11.32 -18.59
C LEU A 123 -9.43 11.07 -19.15
N PRO A 124 -9.53 10.52 -20.38
CA PRO A 124 -10.81 10.29 -21.05
C PRO A 124 -11.52 9.00 -20.57
N TYR A 125 -11.02 8.36 -19.51
CA TYR A 125 -11.52 7.08 -19.00
C TYR A 125 -11.95 7.19 -17.54
N PRO A 126 -12.80 6.26 -17.04
CA PRO A 126 -13.10 6.17 -15.62
C PRO A 126 -11.81 6.13 -14.79
N GLY A 127 -11.73 6.93 -13.74
CA GLY A 127 -10.53 6.98 -12.92
C GLY A 127 -10.76 7.58 -11.55
N MET A 128 -9.87 7.23 -10.62
CA MET A 128 -9.86 7.71 -9.24
C MET A 128 -8.44 7.95 -8.73
N ILE A 129 -8.31 8.79 -7.73
CA ILE A 129 -7.05 9.06 -7.02
C ILE A 129 -7.09 8.31 -5.69
N VAL A 130 -6.07 7.49 -5.44
CA VAL A 130 -5.96 6.65 -4.25
C VAL A 130 -4.72 7.04 -3.46
N THR A 131 -4.89 7.21 -2.14
CA THR A 131 -3.79 7.49 -1.19
C THR A 131 -3.12 6.21 -0.70
N ASP A 132 -2.04 6.34 0.07
CA ASP A 132 -1.33 5.23 0.72
C ASP A 132 -2.20 4.45 1.71
N MET A 133 -3.25 5.09 2.26
CA MET A 133 -4.24 4.44 3.13
C MET A 133 -5.46 3.89 2.37
N LEU A 134 -5.35 3.78 1.04
CA LEU A 134 -6.41 3.33 0.14
C LEU A 134 -7.66 4.22 0.15
N ASP A 135 -7.56 5.46 0.67
CA ASP A 135 -8.66 6.41 0.59
C ASP A 135 -8.78 6.97 -0.82
N ILE A 136 -10.01 7.01 -1.34
CA ILE A 136 -10.32 7.62 -2.63
C ILE A 136 -10.57 9.11 -2.41
N VAL A 137 -9.64 9.94 -2.85
CA VAL A 137 -9.65 11.39 -2.61
C VAL A 137 -10.01 12.22 -3.85
N GLY A 138 -10.35 11.55 -4.95
CA GLY A 138 -10.82 12.15 -6.19
C GLY A 138 -11.23 11.08 -7.19
N PHE A 139 -12.19 11.40 -8.04
CA PHE A 139 -12.69 10.54 -9.13
C PHE A 139 -13.36 11.41 -10.18
N ASN A 140 -13.48 10.88 -11.39
CA ASN A 140 -14.23 11.56 -12.45
C ASN A 140 -15.65 10.97 -12.62
N GLU A 141 -16.49 11.66 -13.39
CA GLU A 141 -17.87 11.25 -13.62
C GLU A 141 -17.98 9.86 -14.26
N ALA A 142 -17.08 9.54 -15.19
CA ALA A 142 -17.04 8.24 -15.84
C ALA A 142 -16.81 7.11 -14.84
N PHE A 143 -16.05 7.33 -13.75
CA PHE A 143 -15.89 6.38 -12.66
C PHE A 143 -17.21 6.15 -11.91
N CYS A 144 -17.97 7.20 -11.62
CA CYS A 144 -19.29 7.08 -11.00
C CYS A 144 -20.25 6.27 -11.89
N ASN A 145 -20.22 6.51 -13.19
CA ASN A 145 -21.05 5.79 -14.15
C ASN A 145 -20.68 4.32 -14.25
N LEU A 146 -19.37 4.01 -14.27
CA LEU A 146 -18.88 2.63 -14.33
C LEU A 146 -19.37 1.82 -13.12
N PHE A 147 -19.23 2.37 -11.92
CA PHE A 147 -19.47 1.64 -10.68
C PHE A 147 -20.85 1.88 -10.05
N GLY A 148 -21.68 2.75 -10.64
CA GLY A 148 -23.02 3.06 -10.14
C GLY A 148 -23.02 3.76 -8.78
N LEU A 149 -22.04 4.65 -8.53
CA LEU A 149 -21.76 5.23 -7.23
C LEU A 149 -22.35 6.64 -7.02
N SER A 150 -23.05 7.22 -7.98
CA SER A 150 -23.49 8.62 -7.97
C SER A 150 -24.26 9.01 -6.68
N ASP A 151 -25.07 8.11 -6.15
CA ASP A 151 -25.89 8.35 -4.96
C ASP A 151 -25.15 8.01 -3.64
N PHE A 152 -24.12 7.18 -3.72
CA PHE A 152 -23.42 6.63 -2.56
C PHE A 152 -22.28 7.53 -2.05
N ILE A 153 -21.62 8.25 -2.96
CA ILE A 153 -20.41 9.03 -2.69
C ILE A 153 -20.73 10.35 -1.97
N ALA A 154 -21.95 10.85 -2.07
CA ALA A 154 -22.34 12.14 -1.49
C ALA A 154 -22.20 12.22 0.04
N SER A 155 -22.17 11.08 0.74
CA SER A 155 -22.26 11.04 2.21
C SER A 155 -20.92 10.69 2.90
N ASN A 156 -20.01 9.98 2.26
CA ASN A 156 -18.71 9.59 2.82
C ASN A 156 -17.69 9.31 1.71
N PRO A 157 -16.46 9.85 1.80
CA PRO A 157 -15.42 9.48 0.85
C PRO A 157 -15.14 7.97 0.98
N PRO A 158 -15.29 7.20 -0.11
CA PRO A 158 -15.11 5.76 -0.06
C PRO A 158 -13.63 5.40 0.11
N ASN A 159 -13.37 4.27 0.77
CA ASN A 159 -12.08 3.64 0.80
C ASN A 159 -12.10 2.43 -0.17
N MET A 160 -10.97 2.08 -0.76
CA MET A 160 -10.85 0.93 -1.67
C MET A 160 -11.27 -0.39 -1.01
N ILE A 161 -11.03 -0.53 0.29
CA ILE A 161 -11.45 -1.72 1.06
C ILE A 161 -12.97 -1.76 1.15
N ASP A 162 -13.63 -0.64 1.47
CA ASP A 162 -15.08 -0.57 1.49
C ASP A 162 -15.68 -0.87 0.10
N LEU A 163 -15.09 -0.31 -0.97
CA LEU A 163 -15.54 -0.62 -2.34
C LEU A 163 -15.45 -2.12 -2.68
N HIS A 164 -14.42 -2.79 -2.17
CA HIS A 164 -14.15 -4.18 -2.52
C HIS A 164 -14.93 -5.16 -1.62
N PHE A 165 -14.98 -4.93 -0.31
CA PHE A 165 -15.47 -5.89 0.67
C PHE A 165 -16.89 -5.60 1.19
N ASN A 166 -17.41 -4.38 1.01
CA ASN A 166 -18.76 -4.07 1.45
C ASN A 166 -19.80 -4.63 0.47
N GLU A 167 -20.59 -5.60 0.92
CA GLU A 167 -21.63 -6.27 0.13
C GLU A 167 -22.75 -5.32 -0.33
N ASP A 168 -23.00 -4.24 0.41
CA ASP A 168 -23.98 -3.22 0.05
C ASP A 168 -23.54 -2.35 -1.12
N MET A 169 -22.26 -2.40 -1.50
CA MET A 169 -21.73 -1.61 -2.60
C MET A 169 -22.12 -2.20 -3.97
N PRO A 170 -22.63 -1.38 -4.90
CA PRO A 170 -23.02 -1.86 -6.23
C PRO A 170 -21.88 -2.55 -6.99
N ILE A 171 -20.65 -2.15 -6.73
CA ILE A 171 -19.44 -2.68 -7.35
C ILE A 171 -19.23 -4.15 -7.01
N ARG A 172 -19.56 -4.59 -5.78
CA ARG A 172 -19.41 -5.96 -5.34
C ARG A 172 -20.28 -6.91 -6.19
N ALA A 173 -21.59 -6.64 -6.24
CA ALA A 173 -22.52 -7.43 -7.02
C ALA A 173 -22.24 -7.41 -8.53
N ALA A 174 -21.70 -6.30 -9.04
CA ALA A 174 -21.36 -6.17 -10.45
C ALA A 174 -20.04 -6.87 -10.83
N SER A 175 -19.14 -7.13 -9.88
CA SER A 175 -17.84 -7.77 -10.11
C SER A 175 -17.79 -9.26 -9.77
N SER A 176 -18.80 -9.78 -9.05
CA SER A 176 -18.85 -11.18 -8.58
C SER A 176 -20.20 -11.84 -8.89
N PHE A 177 -20.64 -11.76 -10.15
CA PHE A 177 -21.97 -12.16 -10.59
C PHE A 177 -22.07 -13.62 -11.09
N ASP A 178 -20.95 -14.29 -11.29
CA ASP A 178 -20.84 -15.72 -11.62
C ASP A 178 -19.56 -16.31 -11.02
N GLU A 179 -19.40 -17.63 -11.03
CA GLU A 179 -18.22 -18.30 -10.45
C GLU A 179 -16.89 -17.77 -11.01
N LYS A 180 -16.85 -17.44 -12.28
CA LYS A 180 -15.66 -16.95 -12.97
C LYS A 180 -15.28 -15.54 -12.55
N SER A 181 -16.25 -14.66 -12.44
CA SER A 181 -16.06 -13.29 -11.96
C SER A 181 -15.75 -13.29 -10.46
N GLN A 182 -16.39 -14.15 -9.68
CA GLN A 182 -16.11 -14.37 -8.26
C GLN A 182 -14.65 -14.76 -8.03
N ALA A 183 -14.16 -15.80 -8.70
CA ALA A 183 -12.77 -16.26 -8.57
C ALA A 183 -11.76 -15.16 -8.93
N ARG A 184 -12.04 -14.35 -9.96
CA ARG A 184 -11.19 -13.21 -10.35
C ARG A 184 -11.24 -12.07 -9.35
N TRP A 185 -12.40 -11.79 -8.79
CA TRP A 185 -12.57 -10.81 -7.74
C TRP A 185 -11.76 -11.20 -6.49
N GLU A 186 -11.83 -12.46 -6.05
CA GLU A 186 -11.03 -12.99 -4.93
C GLU A 186 -9.53 -12.88 -5.22
N SER A 187 -9.09 -13.38 -6.37
CA SER A 187 -7.69 -13.30 -6.80
C SER A 187 -7.17 -11.86 -6.78
N HIS A 188 -7.96 -10.93 -7.31
CA HIS A 188 -7.61 -9.52 -7.30
C HIS A 188 -7.51 -8.94 -5.88
N GLY A 189 -8.48 -9.27 -5.03
CA GLY A 189 -8.50 -8.85 -3.63
C GLY A 189 -7.26 -9.32 -2.88
N ILE A 190 -6.93 -10.61 -3.00
CA ILE A 190 -5.75 -11.20 -2.36
C ILE A 190 -4.47 -10.49 -2.83
N VAL A 191 -4.26 -10.37 -4.15
CA VAL A 191 -3.06 -9.70 -4.70
C VAL A 191 -3.00 -8.24 -4.26
N GLY A 192 -4.13 -7.52 -4.24
CA GLY A 192 -4.21 -6.13 -3.79
C GLY A 192 -3.85 -5.96 -2.31
N ILE A 193 -4.37 -6.83 -1.44
CA ILE A 193 -4.09 -6.81 0.00
C ILE A 193 -2.62 -7.20 0.28
N GLN A 194 -2.08 -8.20 -0.41
CA GLN A 194 -0.68 -8.59 -0.24
C GLN A 194 0.29 -7.49 -0.74
N ALA A 195 -0.04 -6.82 -1.84
CA ALA A 195 0.71 -5.66 -2.30
C ALA A 195 0.65 -4.51 -1.29
N PHE A 196 -0.53 -4.21 -0.73
CA PHE A 196 -0.68 -3.22 0.33
C PHE A 196 0.17 -3.58 1.56
N LYS A 197 0.10 -4.82 2.04
CA LYS A 197 0.88 -5.34 3.16
C LYS A 197 2.39 -5.17 2.94
N SER A 198 2.88 -5.47 1.74
CA SER A 198 4.31 -5.37 1.40
C SER A 198 4.82 -3.92 1.37
N HIS A 199 3.95 -2.95 1.02
CA HIS A 199 4.30 -1.52 1.02
C HIS A 199 4.20 -0.86 2.40
N HIS A 200 3.60 -1.54 3.38
CA HIS A 200 3.35 -1.00 4.72
C HIS A 200 3.91 -1.89 5.83
N PRO A 201 5.23 -2.11 5.91
CA PRO A 201 5.85 -3.02 6.88
C PRO A 201 5.63 -2.60 8.35
N ALA A 202 5.26 -1.34 8.60
CA ALA A 202 4.97 -0.83 9.93
C ALA A 202 3.47 -0.85 10.29
N LEU A 203 2.64 -1.53 9.51
CA LEU A 203 1.18 -1.49 9.62
C LEU A 203 0.67 -1.82 11.03
N PHE A 204 1.28 -2.77 11.72
CA PHE A 204 0.84 -3.21 13.04
C PHE A 204 1.43 -2.43 14.22
N VAL A 205 2.41 -1.57 13.98
CA VAL A 205 3.10 -0.82 15.04
C VAL A 205 2.85 0.68 15.00
N ASP A 206 2.42 1.24 13.86
CA ASP A 206 2.22 2.67 13.71
C ASP A 206 0.74 3.04 13.96
N PRO A 207 0.42 3.88 14.94
CA PRO A 207 -0.96 4.30 15.26
C PRO A 207 -1.76 4.89 14.10
N LYS A 208 -1.10 5.41 13.07
CA LYS A 208 -1.79 5.92 11.87
C LYS A 208 -2.62 4.86 11.16
N TYR A 209 -2.28 3.58 11.32
CA TYR A 209 -3.03 2.47 10.72
C TYR A 209 -4.22 1.98 11.56
N ALA A 210 -4.54 2.62 12.69
CA ALA A 210 -5.68 2.23 13.53
C ALA A 210 -7.02 2.16 12.77
N ARG A 211 -7.19 2.99 11.72
CA ARG A 211 -8.37 2.92 10.83
C ARG A 211 -8.37 1.63 10.02
N PHE A 212 -7.23 1.22 9.50
CA PHE A 212 -7.09 -0.03 8.75
C PHE A 212 -7.43 -1.25 9.61
N HIS A 213 -6.95 -1.29 10.85
CA HIS A 213 -7.30 -2.37 11.79
C HIS A 213 -8.81 -2.44 12.04
N ARG A 214 -9.49 -1.30 12.23
CA ARG A 214 -10.95 -1.29 12.36
C ARG A 214 -11.67 -1.80 11.11
N MET A 215 -11.12 -1.58 9.91
CA MET A 215 -11.67 -2.15 8.68
C MET A 215 -11.42 -3.65 8.58
N MET A 216 -10.27 -4.13 9.03
CA MET A 216 -10.02 -5.56 9.16
C MET A 216 -11.06 -6.23 10.06
N ASP A 217 -11.34 -5.65 11.23
CA ASP A 217 -12.36 -6.18 12.16
C ASP A 217 -13.78 -6.16 11.56
N LYS A 218 -14.04 -5.27 10.61
CA LYS A 218 -15.35 -5.12 9.95
C LYS A 218 -15.61 -6.21 8.90
N TYR A 219 -14.57 -6.67 8.19
CA TYR A 219 -14.70 -7.56 7.03
C TYR A 219 -13.96 -8.87 7.25
N ALA A 220 -14.71 -9.97 7.49
CA ALA A 220 -14.12 -11.29 7.70
C ALA A 220 -13.28 -11.78 6.50
N GLU A 221 -13.75 -11.52 5.26
CA GLU A 221 -13.03 -11.85 4.03
C GLU A 221 -11.68 -11.12 3.93
N LEU A 222 -11.58 -9.90 4.47
CA LEU A 222 -10.33 -9.15 4.49
C LEU A 222 -9.26 -9.84 5.36
N HIS A 223 -9.66 -10.41 6.51
CA HIS A 223 -8.77 -11.24 7.33
C HIS A 223 -8.30 -12.47 6.57
N GLU A 224 -9.22 -13.18 5.91
CA GLU A 224 -8.88 -14.36 5.11
C GLU A 224 -7.87 -14.02 4.01
N PHE A 225 -8.09 -12.92 3.28
CA PHE A 225 -7.19 -12.49 2.21
C PHE A 225 -5.84 -11.98 2.74
N TRP A 226 -5.83 -11.43 3.96
CA TRP A 226 -4.61 -11.00 4.63
C TRP A 226 -3.66 -12.15 4.95
N ASP A 227 -4.21 -13.31 5.32
CA ASP A 227 -3.44 -14.48 5.72
C ASP A 227 -3.04 -15.37 4.53
N ARG A 228 -3.68 -15.20 3.37
CA ARG A 228 -3.30 -15.90 2.15
C ARG A 228 -2.02 -15.35 1.56
N GLU A 229 -1.18 -16.26 1.02
CA GLU A 229 0.04 -15.89 0.32
C GLU A 229 -0.24 -15.60 -1.16
N ALA A 230 0.29 -14.49 -1.68
CA ALA A 230 0.02 -14.06 -3.06
C ALA A 230 0.40 -15.10 -4.14
N TRP A 231 1.44 -15.91 -3.90
CA TRP A 231 1.86 -16.97 -4.83
C TRP A 231 0.97 -18.22 -4.84
N THR A 232 0.07 -18.36 -3.89
CA THR A 232 -0.95 -19.44 -3.91
C THR A 232 -2.10 -19.13 -4.86
N VAL A 233 -2.17 -17.87 -5.32
CA VAL A 233 -3.17 -17.43 -6.28
C VAL A 233 -2.66 -17.75 -7.67
N GLU A 234 -3.39 -18.56 -8.41
CA GLU A 234 -3.14 -18.79 -9.83
C GLU A 234 -3.11 -17.42 -10.52
N GLN A 235 -1.93 -16.91 -10.85
CA GLN A 235 -1.79 -15.64 -11.54
C GLN A 235 -2.31 -15.83 -12.96
N ASP A 236 -3.61 -15.58 -13.14
CA ASP A 236 -4.12 -15.34 -14.47
C ASP A 236 -3.39 -14.10 -15.00
N LEU A 237 -2.42 -14.33 -15.90
CA LEU A 237 -1.69 -13.27 -16.59
C LEU A 237 -2.65 -12.34 -17.37
N ASN A 238 -3.89 -12.74 -17.47
CA ASN A 238 -4.97 -12.01 -18.09
C ASN A 238 -5.58 -11.03 -17.09
N THR A 239 -4.97 -9.87 -16.95
CA THR A 239 -5.34 -8.82 -15.98
C THR A 239 -6.69 -8.14 -16.25
N ALA A 240 -7.42 -8.55 -17.33
CA ALA A 240 -8.74 -8.03 -17.62
C ALA A 240 -9.77 -8.51 -16.59
N LYS A 241 -10.50 -7.56 -16.03
CA LYS A 241 -11.58 -7.82 -15.09
C LYS A 241 -12.92 -7.92 -15.82
N HIS A 242 -13.83 -8.73 -15.28
CA HIS A 242 -15.21 -8.84 -15.75
C HIS A 242 -16.13 -8.04 -14.82
N PHE A 243 -17.06 -7.32 -15.43
CA PHE A 243 -17.92 -6.40 -14.73
C PHE A 243 -19.29 -6.28 -15.39
N LEU A 244 -20.36 -6.14 -14.60
CA LEU A 244 -21.69 -5.83 -15.11
C LEU A 244 -21.91 -4.32 -15.11
N ALA A 245 -21.61 -3.66 -16.22
CA ALA A 245 -21.83 -2.24 -16.37
C ALA A 245 -23.29 -1.93 -16.69
N ARG A 246 -23.83 -0.90 -16.04
CA ARG A 246 -25.15 -0.36 -16.36
C ARG A 246 -25.02 0.59 -17.56
N LEU A 247 -25.81 0.33 -18.58
CA LEU A 247 -25.85 1.22 -19.74
C LEU A 247 -26.54 2.54 -19.40
N PRO A 248 -26.05 3.70 -19.91
CA PRO A 248 -26.79 4.94 -19.84
C PRO A 248 -28.18 4.76 -20.47
N CYS A 249 -29.20 5.29 -19.83
CA CYS A 249 -30.59 5.25 -20.28
C CYS A 249 -31.22 3.86 -20.40
N SER A 250 -30.61 2.80 -19.86
CA SER A 250 -31.15 1.44 -19.85
C SER A 250 -31.12 0.85 -18.45
N ALA A 251 -32.13 0.02 -18.12
CA ALA A 251 -32.09 -0.81 -16.93
C ALA A 251 -31.22 -2.07 -17.11
N GLU A 252 -30.83 -2.38 -18.34
CA GLU A 252 -30.00 -3.53 -18.65
C GLU A 252 -28.58 -3.36 -18.11
N ARG A 253 -28.06 -4.45 -17.56
CA ARG A 253 -26.63 -4.59 -17.22
C ARG A 253 -25.97 -5.47 -18.27
N LYS A 254 -24.89 -4.98 -18.86
CA LYS A 254 -24.13 -5.71 -19.88
C LYS A 254 -22.80 -6.16 -19.30
N PRO A 255 -22.42 -7.44 -19.48
CA PRO A 255 -21.10 -7.89 -19.15
C PRO A 255 -20.05 -7.18 -20.02
N ILE A 256 -19.06 -6.59 -19.39
CA ILE A 256 -17.92 -5.95 -20.05
C ILE A 256 -16.61 -6.46 -19.47
N ARG A 257 -15.54 -6.30 -20.23
CA ARG A 257 -14.18 -6.57 -19.77
C ARG A 257 -13.41 -5.26 -19.79
N TYR A 258 -12.63 -5.02 -18.72
CA TYR A 258 -11.75 -3.85 -18.66
C TYR A 258 -10.42 -4.20 -18.00
N TYR A 259 -9.42 -3.38 -18.26
CA TYR A 259 -8.17 -3.38 -17.52
C TYR A 259 -8.19 -2.26 -16.49
N GLN A 260 -7.71 -2.55 -15.30
CA GLN A 260 -7.38 -1.54 -14.29
C GLN A 260 -5.89 -1.24 -14.40
N LEU A 261 -5.55 0.02 -14.64
CA LEU A 261 -4.19 0.48 -14.79
C LEU A 261 -3.86 1.48 -13.70
N HIS A 262 -2.58 1.53 -13.34
CA HIS A 262 -2.07 2.46 -12.34
C HIS A 262 -1.14 3.47 -12.98
N LEU A 263 -1.40 4.76 -12.75
CA LEU A 263 -0.55 5.84 -13.17
C LEU A 263 0.11 6.46 -11.94
N ALA A 264 1.43 6.34 -11.85
CA ALA A 264 2.19 6.97 -10.79
C ALA A 264 2.21 8.49 -11.00
N VAL A 265 1.87 9.25 -9.97
CA VAL A 265 1.96 10.71 -9.98
C VAL A 265 3.37 11.16 -9.63
N THR A 266 4.07 10.35 -8.85
CA THR A 266 5.48 10.51 -8.47
C THR A 266 6.20 9.17 -8.63
N TYR A 267 7.47 9.09 -8.23
CA TYR A 267 8.19 7.80 -8.13
C TYR A 267 7.81 6.96 -6.90
N GLN A 268 6.88 7.43 -6.06
CA GLN A 268 6.29 6.64 -4.98
C GLN A 268 5.06 5.88 -5.48
N ALA A 269 4.73 4.78 -4.79
CA ALA A 269 3.55 3.98 -5.13
C ALA A 269 2.24 4.74 -4.91
N TYR A 270 2.23 5.72 -4.00
CA TYR A 270 1.07 6.54 -3.63
C TYR A 270 1.44 8.00 -3.40
N PRO A 271 0.51 8.95 -3.62
CA PRO A 271 -0.80 8.75 -4.25
C PRO A 271 -0.65 8.35 -5.70
N ARG A 272 -1.61 7.58 -6.20
CA ARG A 272 -1.65 7.14 -7.61
C ARG A 272 -3.02 7.36 -8.22
N ILE A 273 -3.07 7.43 -9.54
CA ILE A 273 -4.32 7.39 -10.28
C ILE A 273 -4.56 5.95 -10.71
N GLU A 274 -5.71 5.40 -10.36
CA GLU A 274 -6.22 4.16 -10.92
C GLU A 274 -7.25 4.51 -11.99
N PHE A 275 -7.09 3.96 -13.19
CA PHE A 275 -8.01 4.20 -14.28
C PHE A 275 -8.33 2.91 -15.02
N PHE A 276 -9.48 2.90 -15.69
CA PHE A 276 -10.08 1.72 -16.25
C PHE A 276 -10.21 1.89 -17.75
N VAL A 277 -9.65 0.96 -18.52
CA VAL A 277 -9.70 1.00 -19.98
C VAL A 277 -10.46 -0.21 -20.52
N PRO A 278 -11.26 -0.06 -21.60
CA PRO A 278 -12.02 -1.16 -22.17
C PRO A 278 -11.07 -2.22 -22.74
N ALA A 279 -11.34 -3.50 -22.46
CA ALA A 279 -10.51 -4.61 -22.94
C ALA A 279 -11.03 -5.22 -24.25
N ASP A 280 -12.27 -4.94 -24.64
CA ASP A 280 -12.89 -5.46 -25.85
C ASP A 280 -13.87 -4.45 -26.47
N GLU A 281 -14.43 -4.79 -27.62
CA GLU A 281 -15.36 -3.93 -28.36
C GLU A 281 -16.66 -3.68 -27.60
N SER A 282 -17.16 -4.67 -26.86
CA SER A 282 -18.36 -4.52 -26.02
C SER A 282 -18.15 -3.45 -24.94
N ALA A 283 -16.98 -3.48 -24.28
CA ALA A 283 -16.63 -2.49 -23.28
C ALA A 283 -16.40 -1.12 -23.90
N ARG A 284 -15.76 -1.04 -25.09
CA ARG A 284 -15.57 0.25 -25.82
C ARG A 284 -16.90 0.94 -26.10
N GLN A 285 -17.93 0.20 -26.55
CA GLN A 285 -19.25 0.77 -26.79
C GLN A 285 -19.88 1.34 -25.52
N VAL A 286 -19.74 0.65 -24.39
CA VAL A 286 -20.24 1.14 -23.09
C VAL A 286 -19.50 2.38 -22.64
N PHE A 287 -18.16 2.40 -22.76
CA PHE A 287 -17.34 3.55 -22.41
C PHE A 287 -17.62 4.75 -23.30
N ALA A 288 -17.82 4.54 -24.62
CA ALA A 288 -18.21 5.58 -25.56
C ALA A 288 -19.57 6.20 -25.19
N ALA A 289 -20.51 5.39 -24.73
CA ALA A 289 -21.83 5.88 -24.29
C ALA A 289 -21.73 6.78 -23.03
N TRP A 290 -20.65 6.69 -22.28
CA TRP A 290 -20.32 7.58 -21.15
C TRP A 290 -19.46 8.77 -21.54
N GLY A 291 -19.20 8.96 -22.84
CA GLY A 291 -18.37 10.07 -23.34
C GLY A 291 -16.86 9.83 -23.26
N CYS A 292 -16.43 8.60 -22.98
CA CYS A 292 -15.03 8.26 -22.99
C CYS A 292 -14.49 8.20 -24.42
N ALA A 293 -13.29 8.73 -24.68
CA ALA A 293 -12.62 8.57 -25.96
C ALA A 293 -12.21 7.11 -26.16
N THR A 294 -12.67 6.51 -27.25
CA THR A 294 -12.42 5.09 -27.57
C THR A 294 -11.56 4.87 -28.80
N ASP A 295 -11.28 5.93 -29.56
CA ASP A 295 -10.44 5.91 -30.75
C ASP A 295 -8.96 6.02 -30.37
N CYS A 296 -8.32 4.89 -30.14
CA CYS A 296 -6.87 4.79 -29.98
C CYS A 296 -6.27 4.16 -31.24
N SER A 297 -5.65 4.94 -32.10
CA SER A 297 -4.79 4.38 -33.14
C SER A 297 -3.48 3.90 -32.51
N PHE A 298 -3.27 2.59 -32.49
CA PHE A 298 -2.04 1.99 -31.98
C PHE A 298 -1.05 1.75 -33.15
N LYS A 299 0.18 2.24 -32.99
CA LYS A 299 1.28 1.92 -33.90
C LYS A 299 2.26 1.02 -33.15
N SER A 300 2.42 -0.21 -33.60
CA SER A 300 3.42 -1.13 -33.04
C SER A 300 4.77 -0.96 -33.76
N TRP A 301 5.86 -0.98 -32.98
CA TRP A 301 7.21 -1.16 -33.50
C TRP A 301 7.58 -2.63 -33.32
N HIS A 302 7.92 -3.29 -34.40
CA HIS A 302 8.51 -4.63 -34.28
C HIS A 302 10.02 -4.46 -34.05
N TYR A 303 10.49 -4.87 -32.88
CA TYR A 303 11.93 -5.09 -32.69
C TYR A 303 12.32 -6.35 -33.48
N VAL A 304 13.18 -6.17 -34.46
CA VAL A 304 13.81 -7.29 -35.22
C VAL A 304 15.03 -7.76 -34.45
#